data_f594e52d00181912c36641088f8cc7a2
#
_entry.id   f594e52d00181912c36641088f8cc7a2
#
_cell.length_a   1.000
_cell.length_b   1.000
_cell.length_c   1.000
_cell.angle_alpha   90.00
_cell.angle_beta   90.00
_cell.angle_gamma   90.00
#
_symmetry.space_group_name_H-M   'P 1'
#
loop_
_entity.id
_entity.type
_entity.pdbx_description
1 polymer ?
#
loop_
_entity_poly.entity_id
_entity_poly.type
_entity_poly.pdbx_seq_one_letter_code
_entity_poly.pdbx_strand_id
1 'polypeptide(L)'
;MTMRAVVITRPGPPEVLALVERPTPEPSRGEVRVRVRATAVNRADLIQRLGGYPAPPDAPPDIPGLELAGEVEALGPGVERLAVGDRVFGLVGGGAYAEQVVSHERALAKIPDGMSFEEAAAVPEAFMTAHDAMIGQAGLSGGETVLVHAVGSGVGTAAVQLARAHGALSIGTARTPEKLARAKALGLDAGVVASDGRFADAVRAIDAAGAHVVLELVGGGYLAEDLRCTRPLGRIVLVGLMAGARAELDLGLVLRKRLRVYGTVLRARPLEEKLAAMRTFEERVVPLFARGMLAPVIDTVLGLDQAAEAHARMAANVGFGKIVLRV
;
A
#
# COMPACT_ATOMS: atom_id res chain seq x y z
N MET A 1 26.64 7.22 17.19
CA MET A 1 25.43 8.10 17.33
C MET A 1 24.23 7.21 17.61
N THR A 2 23.22 7.73 18.28
CA THR A 2 21.93 7.04 18.51
C THR A 2 20.80 7.80 17.82
N MET A 3 19.71 7.10 17.55
CA MET A 3 18.45 7.61 16.99
C MET A 3 17.28 7.07 17.80
N ARG A 4 16.16 7.75 17.79
CA ARG A 4 14.91 7.23 18.35
C ARG A 4 14.20 6.34 17.33
N ALA A 5 13.66 5.23 17.81
CA ALA A 5 12.88 4.31 16.99
C ALA A 5 11.75 3.68 17.83
N VAL A 6 10.62 3.42 17.20
CA VAL A 6 9.55 2.62 17.79
C VAL A 6 9.81 1.16 17.49
N VAL A 7 9.87 0.36 18.55
CA VAL A 7 10.12 -1.09 18.47
C VAL A 7 8.93 -1.90 18.90
N ILE A 8 8.80 -3.10 18.35
CA ILE A 8 7.90 -4.15 18.83
C ILE A 8 8.65 -4.93 19.91
N THR A 9 8.31 -4.72 21.19
CA THR A 9 9.00 -5.38 22.32
C THR A 9 8.69 -6.86 22.42
N ARG A 10 7.51 -7.27 21.95
CA ARG A 10 7.01 -8.65 21.85
C ARG A 10 5.77 -8.67 20.97
N PRO A 11 5.36 -9.82 20.39
CA PRO A 11 4.06 -9.92 19.74
C PRO A 11 2.92 -9.57 20.70
N GLY A 12 1.96 -8.74 20.25
CA GLY A 12 0.86 -8.34 21.12
C GLY A 12 0.03 -7.15 20.66
N PRO A 13 -0.79 -6.58 21.56
CA PRO A 13 -1.63 -5.41 21.29
C PRO A 13 -0.80 -4.12 21.09
N PRO A 14 -1.40 -2.97 20.71
CA PRO A 14 -0.66 -1.75 20.37
C PRO A 14 0.34 -1.27 21.42
N GLU A 15 0.09 -1.51 22.70
CA GLU A 15 0.90 -1.10 23.85
C GLU A 15 2.28 -1.78 23.90
N VAL A 16 2.54 -2.78 23.07
CA VAL A 16 3.88 -3.38 22.93
C VAL A 16 4.84 -2.55 22.08
N LEU A 17 4.33 -1.49 21.43
CA LEU A 17 5.15 -0.51 20.72
C LEU A 17 5.79 0.46 21.71
N ALA A 18 7.11 0.53 21.72
CA ALA A 18 7.86 1.40 22.61
C ALA A 18 8.85 2.27 21.83
N LEU A 19 8.89 3.56 22.15
CA LEU A 19 9.91 4.48 21.63
C LEU A 19 11.20 4.29 22.44
N VAL A 20 12.29 3.93 21.77
CA VAL A 20 13.58 3.63 22.40
C VAL A 20 14.74 4.22 21.59
N GLU A 21 15.92 4.32 22.19
CA GLU A 21 17.14 4.63 21.47
C GLU A 21 17.72 3.37 20.80
N ARG A 22 18.22 3.55 19.58
CA ARG A 22 18.91 2.53 18.79
C ARG A 22 20.18 3.12 18.16
N PRO A 23 21.19 2.31 17.84
CA PRO A 23 22.31 2.77 17.03
C PRO A 23 21.83 3.32 15.68
N THR A 24 22.39 4.47 15.28
CA THR A 24 22.19 5.02 13.94
C THR A 24 22.78 4.05 12.90
N PRO A 25 22.03 3.59 11.90
CA PRO A 25 22.54 2.68 10.88
C PRO A 25 23.50 3.39 9.91
N GLU A 26 24.52 2.69 9.42
CA GLU A 26 25.45 3.21 8.43
C GLU A 26 25.14 2.64 7.03
N PRO A 27 25.15 3.48 5.98
CA PRO A 27 24.83 3.02 4.63
C PRO A 27 25.97 2.21 4.04
N SER A 28 25.66 1.04 3.51
CA SER A 28 26.56 0.16 2.76
C SER A 28 26.68 0.61 1.29
N ARG A 29 27.34 -0.20 0.46
CA ARG A 29 27.52 0.09 -0.97
C ARG A 29 26.16 0.19 -1.70
N GLY A 30 25.95 1.32 -2.40
CA GLY A 30 24.73 1.62 -3.14
C GLY A 30 23.54 2.04 -2.25
N GLU A 31 23.77 2.22 -0.95
CA GLU A 31 22.76 2.64 0.00
C GLU A 31 22.95 4.09 0.43
N VAL A 32 21.86 4.71 0.84
CA VAL A 32 21.84 6.03 1.46
C VAL A 32 21.17 5.94 2.83
N ARG A 33 21.62 6.78 3.77
CA ARG A 33 20.90 7.00 5.01
C ARG A 33 19.97 8.19 4.82
N VAL A 34 18.70 7.99 5.12
CA VAL A 34 17.65 9.00 5.06
C VAL A 34 17.28 9.42 6.47
N ARG A 35 17.30 10.72 6.74
CA ARG A 35 16.62 11.30 7.89
C ARG A 35 15.13 11.31 7.61
N VAL A 36 14.40 10.44 8.27
CA VAL A 36 12.95 10.30 8.11
C VAL A 36 12.25 11.53 8.67
N ARG A 37 11.36 12.11 7.91
CA ARG A 37 10.50 13.23 8.32
C ARG A 37 9.07 12.76 8.57
N ALA A 38 8.66 11.74 7.80
CA ALA A 38 7.38 11.09 7.97
C ALA A 38 7.43 9.63 7.47
N THR A 39 6.63 8.79 8.08
CA THR A 39 6.30 7.42 7.66
C THR A 39 4.80 7.23 7.73
N ALA A 40 4.27 6.09 7.25
CA ALA A 40 2.85 5.84 7.36
C ALA A 40 2.56 4.41 7.80
N VAL A 41 1.43 4.26 8.50
CA VAL A 41 0.99 2.97 9.03
C VAL A 41 0.36 2.12 7.94
N ASN A 42 0.71 0.84 7.92
CA ASN A 42 0.19 -0.15 7.00
C ASN A 42 -0.40 -1.36 7.74
N ARG A 43 -1.33 -2.07 7.11
CA ARG A 43 -1.92 -3.28 7.71
C ARG A 43 -0.85 -4.32 8.04
N ALA A 44 0.18 -4.40 7.22
CA ALA A 44 1.33 -5.28 7.41
C ALA A 44 2.08 -5.00 8.72
N ASP A 45 2.19 -3.73 9.15
CA ASP A 45 2.81 -3.36 10.44
C ASP A 45 2.03 -3.92 11.62
N LEU A 46 0.69 -3.91 11.54
CA LEU A 46 -0.17 -4.52 12.56
C LEU A 46 0.03 -6.03 12.62
N ILE A 47 0.11 -6.68 11.45
CA ILE A 47 0.34 -8.13 11.37
C ILE A 47 1.74 -8.48 11.87
N GLN A 48 2.76 -7.68 11.55
CA GLN A 48 4.12 -7.84 12.08
C GLN A 48 4.13 -7.71 13.61
N ARG A 49 3.48 -6.67 14.15
CA ARG A 49 3.36 -6.50 15.60
C ARG A 49 2.71 -7.71 16.29
N LEU A 50 1.75 -8.36 15.63
CA LEU A 50 1.10 -9.57 16.13
C LEU A 50 1.92 -10.85 15.92
N GLY A 51 3.11 -10.78 15.28
CA GLY A 51 3.98 -11.90 14.98
C GLY A 51 3.64 -12.70 13.71
N GLY A 52 2.69 -12.21 12.91
CA GLY A 52 2.18 -12.91 11.72
C GLY A 52 2.86 -12.55 10.40
N TYR A 53 3.71 -11.53 10.36
CA TYR A 53 4.40 -11.06 9.14
C TYR A 53 5.81 -10.57 9.47
N PRO A 54 6.78 -11.47 9.61
CA PRO A 54 8.14 -11.11 10.02
C PRO A 54 8.82 -10.19 9.00
N ALA A 55 9.75 -9.38 9.50
CA ALA A 55 10.61 -8.57 8.63
C ALA A 55 11.48 -9.48 7.75
N PRO A 56 11.79 -9.06 6.51
CA PRO A 56 12.76 -9.76 5.68
C PRO A 56 14.17 -9.64 6.28
N PRO A 57 15.12 -10.52 5.87
CA PRO A 57 16.46 -10.56 6.47
C PRO A 57 17.27 -9.26 6.33
N ASP A 58 16.93 -8.44 5.34
CA ASP A 58 17.56 -7.15 5.03
C ASP A 58 16.96 -5.96 5.79
N ALA A 59 16.05 -6.20 6.75
CA ALA A 59 15.40 -5.15 7.54
C ALA A 59 15.47 -5.45 9.05
N PRO A 60 15.42 -4.41 9.91
CA PRO A 60 15.35 -4.59 11.35
C PRO A 60 14.14 -5.46 11.74
N PRO A 61 14.33 -6.52 12.55
CA PRO A 61 13.24 -7.46 12.87
C PRO A 61 12.19 -6.85 13.77
N ASP A 62 12.57 -5.87 14.60
CA ASP A 62 11.75 -5.31 15.66
C ASP A 62 11.28 -3.86 15.39
N ILE A 63 11.80 -3.17 14.38
CA ILE A 63 11.36 -1.83 14.01
C ILE A 63 10.41 -1.94 12.81
N PRO A 64 9.10 -1.65 12.96
CA PRO A 64 8.16 -1.68 11.85
C PRO A 64 8.30 -0.46 10.93
N GLY A 65 7.39 -0.34 9.97
CA GLY A 65 7.33 0.76 9.00
C GLY A 65 7.91 0.36 7.65
N LEU A 66 7.05 0.37 6.62
CA LEU A 66 7.35 -0.13 5.28
C LEU A 66 7.65 0.98 4.27
N GLU A 67 7.44 2.23 4.63
CA GLU A 67 7.60 3.38 3.74
C GLU A 67 8.08 4.60 4.51
N LEU A 68 8.73 5.48 3.80
CA LEU A 68 9.27 6.72 4.37
C LEU A 68 9.20 7.88 3.38
N ALA A 69 9.23 9.09 3.93
CA ALA A 69 9.62 10.32 3.26
C ALA A 69 10.62 11.07 4.14
N GLY A 70 11.68 11.62 3.55
CA GLY A 70 12.72 12.28 4.30
C GLY A 70 13.79 12.91 3.42
N GLU A 71 14.91 13.21 4.03
CA GLU A 71 16.08 13.84 3.40
C GLU A 71 17.28 12.91 3.47
N VAL A 72 17.99 12.76 2.36
CA VAL A 72 19.27 12.02 2.33
C VAL A 72 20.27 12.77 3.19
N GLU A 73 20.84 12.10 4.21
CA GLU A 73 21.84 12.71 5.10
C GLU A 73 23.26 12.11 4.97
N ALA A 74 23.37 10.89 4.44
CA ALA A 74 24.66 10.25 4.19
C ALA A 74 24.58 9.31 3.00
N LEU A 75 25.71 9.14 2.31
CA LEU A 75 25.85 8.30 1.13
C LEU A 75 26.84 7.17 1.44
N GLY A 76 26.47 5.94 1.11
CA GLY A 76 27.38 4.81 1.04
C GLY A 76 28.25 4.83 -0.23
N PRO A 77 29.29 3.99 -0.30
CA PRO A 77 30.12 3.89 -1.49
C PRO A 77 29.31 3.49 -2.73
N GLY A 78 29.57 4.14 -3.88
CA GLY A 78 28.96 3.80 -5.16
C GLY A 78 27.52 4.30 -5.36
N VAL A 79 27.04 5.21 -4.52
CA VAL A 79 25.81 5.97 -4.76
C VAL A 79 26.04 7.01 -5.85
N GLU A 80 25.18 7.04 -6.87
CA GLU A 80 25.32 7.90 -8.06
C GLU A 80 24.06 8.71 -8.37
N ARG A 81 22.89 8.25 -7.91
CA ARG A 81 21.58 8.84 -8.26
C ARG A 81 21.10 9.93 -7.30
N LEU A 82 21.53 9.85 -6.05
CA LEU A 82 21.07 10.73 -4.97
C LEU A 82 22.23 11.52 -4.37
N ALA A 83 21.93 12.69 -3.84
CA ALA A 83 22.87 13.56 -3.14
C ALA A 83 22.36 13.87 -1.73
N VAL A 84 23.29 14.23 -0.82
CA VAL A 84 22.92 14.75 0.50
C VAL A 84 22.04 15.99 0.34
N GLY A 85 20.92 16.02 1.07
CA GLY A 85 19.90 17.06 0.97
C GLY A 85 18.75 16.75 0.00
N ASP A 86 18.85 15.71 -0.84
CA ASP A 86 17.74 15.30 -1.69
C ASP A 86 16.53 14.89 -0.83
N ARG A 87 15.36 15.39 -1.17
CA ARG A 87 14.07 15.00 -0.60
C ARG A 87 13.58 13.74 -1.30
N VAL A 88 13.43 12.65 -0.55
CA VAL A 88 13.13 11.33 -1.12
C VAL A 88 11.98 10.63 -0.39
N PHE A 89 11.33 9.72 -1.10
CA PHE A 89 10.34 8.80 -0.54
C PHE A 89 10.48 7.42 -1.19
N GLY A 90 10.02 6.37 -0.50
CA GLY A 90 10.07 5.02 -1.06
C GLY A 90 9.66 3.94 -0.09
N LEU A 91 9.75 2.68 -0.58
CA LEU A 91 9.45 1.48 0.19
C LEU A 91 10.74 0.90 0.80
N VAL A 92 10.59 0.41 2.03
CA VAL A 92 11.64 -0.34 2.75
C VAL A 92 11.09 -1.67 3.28
N GLY A 93 11.95 -2.59 3.62
CA GLY A 93 11.56 -3.89 4.20
C GLY A 93 11.05 -3.80 5.64
N GLY A 94 11.35 -2.70 6.32
CA GLY A 94 11.06 -2.39 7.71
C GLY A 94 11.93 -1.24 8.17
N GLY A 95 11.80 -0.80 9.43
CA GLY A 95 12.70 0.20 10.01
C GLY A 95 12.24 1.65 9.88
N ALA A 96 11.16 1.96 9.17
CA ALA A 96 10.77 3.34 8.93
C ALA A 96 10.10 4.04 10.14
N TYR A 97 9.78 3.31 11.20
CA TYR A 97 9.36 3.94 12.46
C TYR A 97 10.58 4.39 13.28
N ALA A 98 11.48 5.14 12.66
CA ALA A 98 12.72 5.60 13.23
C ALA A 98 13.14 6.96 12.64
N GLU A 99 14.01 7.69 13.34
CA GLU A 99 14.56 8.96 12.84
C GLU A 99 15.48 8.80 11.64
N GLN A 100 16.11 7.63 11.48
CA GLN A 100 16.98 7.32 10.36
C GLN A 100 16.73 5.90 9.83
N VAL A 101 16.80 5.75 8.52
CA VAL A 101 16.69 4.48 7.81
C VAL A 101 17.75 4.42 6.71
N VAL A 102 18.35 3.26 6.54
CA VAL A 102 19.20 2.97 5.37
C VAL A 102 18.37 2.27 4.29
N SER A 103 18.53 2.70 3.05
CA SER A 103 17.85 2.13 1.89
C SER A 103 18.75 2.19 0.66
N HIS A 104 18.58 1.23 -0.24
CA HIS A 104 19.26 1.28 -1.54
C HIS A 104 18.77 2.50 -2.34
N GLU A 105 19.69 3.29 -2.95
CA GLU A 105 19.34 4.53 -3.67
C GLU A 105 18.27 4.33 -4.75
N ARG A 106 18.22 3.15 -5.40
CA ARG A 106 17.26 2.80 -6.45
C ARG A 106 15.87 2.39 -5.88
N ALA A 107 15.75 2.21 -4.57
CA ALA A 107 14.47 1.96 -3.89
C ALA A 107 13.76 3.26 -3.50
N LEU A 108 14.36 4.41 -3.79
CA LEU A 108 13.87 5.73 -3.46
C LEU A 108 13.66 6.56 -4.74
N ALA A 109 12.61 7.38 -4.74
CA ALA A 109 12.40 8.43 -5.74
C ALA A 109 12.49 9.81 -5.09
N LYS A 110 12.77 10.84 -5.89
CA LYS A 110 12.70 12.23 -5.42
C LYS A 110 11.25 12.65 -5.23
N ILE A 111 10.98 13.37 -4.15
CA ILE A 111 9.66 13.91 -3.86
C ILE A 111 9.35 15.02 -4.88
N PRO A 112 8.19 15.01 -5.55
CA PRO A 112 7.77 16.08 -6.42
C PRO A 112 7.76 17.44 -5.71
N ASP A 113 8.08 18.51 -6.45
CA ASP A 113 8.05 19.86 -5.92
C ASP A 113 6.66 20.22 -5.37
N GLY A 114 6.64 20.90 -4.23
CA GLY A 114 5.41 21.34 -3.56
C GLY A 114 4.73 20.25 -2.70
N MET A 115 5.13 18.97 -2.80
CA MET A 115 4.60 17.90 -1.95
C MET A 115 5.28 17.93 -0.57
N SER A 116 4.50 17.91 0.51
CA SER A 116 5.01 17.80 1.89
C SER A 116 5.57 16.41 2.18
N PHE A 117 6.34 16.26 3.27
CA PHE A 117 6.83 14.93 3.68
C PHE A 117 5.70 14.00 4.13
N GLU A 118 4.67 14.55 4.77
CA GLU A 118 3.49 13.80 5.18
C GLU A 118 2.72 13.25 3.97
N GLU A 119 2.54 14.06 2.95
CA GLU A 119 1.93 13.61 1.69
C GLU A 119 2.81 12.57 1.00
N ALA A 120 4.11 12.81 0.90
CA ALA A 120 5.04 11.88 0.28
C ALA A 120 5.11 10.54 1.02
N ALA A 121 5.05 10.52 2.36
CA ALA A 121 5.03 9.29 3.16
C ALA A 121 3.74 8.46 2.98
N ALA A 122 2.65 9.07 2.53
CA ALA A 122 1.39 8.39 2.28
C ALA A 122 1.30 7.73 0.88
N VAL A 123 2.35 7.86 0.06
CA VAL A 123 2.34 7.43 -1.36
C VAL A 123 2.88 6.02 -1.57
N PRO A 124 4.09 5.62 -1.10
CA PRO A 124 4.80 4.46 -1.63
C PRO A 124 4.00 3.16 -1.51
N GLU A 125 3.64 2.74 -0.30
CA GLU A 125 2.95 1.45 -0.08
C GLU A 125 1.58 1.42 -0.76
N ALA A 126 0.83 2.51 -0.73
CA ALA A 126 -0.51 2.57 -1.30
C ALA A 126 -0.50 2.55 -2.83
N PHE A 127 0.24 3.47 -3.45
CA PHE A 127 0.21 3.66 -4.90
C PHE A 127 1.06 2.63 -5.64
N MET A 128 2.23 2.23 -5.10
CA MET A 128 3.03 1.16 -5.72
C MET A 128 2.29 -0.17 -5.68
N THR A 129 1.67 -0.52 -4.55
CA THR A 129 0.88 -1.76 -4.44
C THR A 129 -0.28 -1.77 -5.42
N ALA A 130 -1.07 -0.69 -5.51
CA ALA A 130 -2.19 -0.59 -6.43
C ALA A 130 -1.73 -0.63 -7.89
N HIS A 131 -0.69 0.13 -8.26
CA HIS A 131 -0.15 0.17 -9.61
C HIS A 131 0.43 -1.17 -10.04
N ASP A 132 1.29 -1.77 -9.20
CA ASP A 132 1.90 -3.07 -9.50
C ASP A 132 0.85 -4.16 -9.66
N ALA A 133 -0.15 -4.22 -8.77
CA ALA A 133 -1.19 -5.24 -8.82
C ALA A 133 -2.11 -5.08 -10.03
N MET A 134 -2.68 -3.88 -10.22
CA MET A 134 -3.71 -3.69 -11.25
C MET A 134 -3.12 -3.52 -12.66
N ILE A 135 -2.06 -2.71 -12.79
CA ILE A 135 -1.51 -2.32 -14.10
C ILE A 135 -0.33 -3.22 -14.45
N GLY A 136 0.64 -3.36 -13.54
CA GLY A 136 1.84 -4.15 -13.78
C GLY A 136 1.55 -5.64 -14.00
N GLN A 137 0.82 -6.26 -13.09
CA GLN A 137 0.58 -7.71 -13.11
C GLN A 137 -0.75 -8.10 -13.78
N ALA A 138 -1.86 -7.42 -13.43
CA ALA A 138 -3.15 -7.74 -14.04
C ALA A 138 -3.30 -7.17 -15.45
N GLY A 139 -2.45 -6.24 -15.88
CA GLY A 139 -2.53 -5.63 -17.21
C GLY A 139 -3.85 -4.90 -17.43
N LEU A 140 -4.35 -4.19 -16.41
CA LEU A 140 -5.54 -3.35 -16.54
C LEU A 140 -5.32 -2.31 -17.65
N SER A 141 -6.27 -2.22 -18.56
CA SER A 141 -6.20 -1.34 -19.72
C SER A 141 -7.33 -0.32 -19.73
N GLY A 142 -7.15 0.78 -20.45
CA GLY A 142 -8.20 1.78 -20.65
C GLY A 142 -9.46 1.15 -21.23
N GLY A 143 -10.63 1.55 -20.69
CA GLY A 143 -11.93 0.99 -21.04
C GLY A 143 -12.30 -0.32 -20.36
N GLU A 144 -11.37 -0.97 -19.63
CA GLU A 144 -11.70 -2.12 -18.77
C GLU A 144 -12.36 -1.66 -17.45
N THR A 145 -13.10 -2.57 -16.82
CA THR A 145 -13.71 -2.36 -15.49
C THR A 145 -12.86 -3.04 -14.42
N VAL A 146 -12.44 -2.29 -13.40
CA VAL A 146 -11.79 -2.85 -12.21
C VAL A 146 -12.72 -2.80 -11.01
N LEU A 147 -12.84 -3.92 -10.28
CA LEU A 147 -13.45 -3.99 -8.97
C LEU A 147 -12.38 -3.78 -7.89
N VAL A 148 -12.54 -2.74 -7.09
CA VAL A 148 -11.62 -2.38 -6.00
C VAL A 148 -12.31 -2.62 -4.66
N HIS A 149 -11.79 -3.55 -3.86
CA HIS A 149 -12.30 -3.77 -2.51
C HIS A 149 -11.75 -2.77 -1.52
N ALA A 150 -12.46 -2.55 -0.42
CA ALA A 150 -12.06 -1.66 0.66
C ALA A 150 -11.56 -0.28 0.15
N VAL A 151 -12.36 0.39 -0.71
CA VAL A 151 -12.00 1.67 -1.34
C VAL A 151 -11.61 2.79 -0.36
N GLY A 152 -11.95 2.68 0.92
CA GLY A 152 -11.54 3.61 1.96
C GLY A 152 -10.16 3.32 2.56
N SER A 153 -9.47 2.23 2.17
CA SER A 153 -8.10 1.95 2.58
C SER A 153 -7.10 2.81 1.79
N GLY A 154 -5.86 2.91 2.27
CA GLY A 154 -4.80 3.59 1.53
C GLY A 154 -4.63 3.05 0.11
N VAL A 155 -4.54 1.71 -0.04
CA VAL A 155 -4.44 1.06 -1.36
C VAL A 155 -5.72 1.28 -2.18
N GLY A 156 -6.90 1.21 -1.55
CA GLY A 156 -8.19 1.43 -2.23
C GLY A 156 -8.33 2.85 -2.79
N THR A 157 -7.95 3.89 -2.01
CA THR A 157 -7.98 5.28 -2.46
C THR A 157 -6.99 5.55 -3.58
N ALA A 158 -5.82 4.91 -3.56
CA ALA A 158 -4.83 4.96 -4.63
C ALA A 158 -5.34 4.24 -5.90
N ALA A 159 -5.94 3.05 -5.74
CA ALA A 159 -6.44 2.24 -6.85
C ALA A 159 -7.53 2.96 -7.65
N VAL A 160 -8.48 3.62 -6.98
CA VAL A 160 -9.54 4.43 -7.63
C VAL A 160 -8.93 5.53 -8.50
N GLN A 161 -7.97 6.28 -7.97
CA GLN A 161 -7.31 7.37 -8.70
C GLN A 161 -6.46 6.85 -9.87
N LEU A 162 -5.74 5.74 -9.67
CA LEU A 162 -4.94 5.11 -10.73
C LEU A 162 -5.82 4.54 -11.84
N ALA A 163 -6.96 3.91 -11.51
CA ALA A 163 -7.92 3.43 -12.50
C ALA A 163 -8.41 4.59 -13.38
N ARG A 164 -8.84 5.70 -12.76
CA ARG A 164 -9.25 6.91 -13.48
C ARG A 164 -8.13 7.47 -14.36
N ALA A 165 -6.91 7.60 -13.83
CA ALA A 165 -5.77 8.12 -14.58
C ALA A 165 -5.38 7.22 -15.76
N HIS A 166 -5.69 5.92 -15.68
CA HIS A 166 -5.44 4.93 -16.73
C HIS A 166 -6.61 4.76 -17.71
N GLY A 167 -7.71 5.50 -17.53
CA GLY A 167 -8.90 5.43 -18.38
C GLY A 167 -9.73 4.15 -18.19
N ALA A 168 -9.61 3.47 -17.04
CA ALA A 168 -10.40 2.32 -16.65
C ALA A 168 -11.61 2.75 -15.82
N LEU A 169 -12.72 2.00 -15.91
CA LEU A 169 -13.90 2.19 -15.07
C LEU A 169 -13.71 1.48 -13.72
N SER A 170 -14.09 2.12 -12.63
CA SER A 170 -13.92 1.59 -11.29
C SER A 170 -15.26 1.30 -10.59
N ILE A 171 -15.44 0.07 -10.12
CA ILE A 171 -16.48 -0.30 -9.17
C ILE A 171 -15.81 -0.53 -7.82
N GLY A 172 -16.33 0.08 -6.76
CA GLY A 172 -15.69 -0.02 -5.46
C GLY A 172 -16.59 -0.62 -4.40
N THR A 173 -16.05 -1.44 -3.49
CA THR A 173 -16.79 -1.90 -2.32
C THR A 173 -16.30 -1.23 -1.04
N ALA A 174 -17.26 -0.94 -0.16
CA ALA A 174 -16.98 -0.54 1.22
C ALA A 174 -18.09 -1.07 2.15
N ARG A 175 -17.82 -1.08 3.45
CA ARG A 175 -18.82 -1.50 4.45
C ARG A 175 -19.88 -0.45 4.72
N THR A 176 -19.61 0.81 4.39
CA THR A 176 -20.50 1.94 4.68
C THR A 176 -20.67 2.87 3.47
N PRO A 177 -21.86 3.48 3.30
CA PRO A 177 -22.12 4.43 2.22
C PRO A 177 -21.22 5.67 2.25
N GLU A 178 -20.83 6.13 3.45
CA GLU A 178 -19.99 7.33 3.63
C GLU A 178 -18.62 7.15 2.99
N LYS A 179 -18.01 5.95 3.11
CA LYS A 179 -16.73 5.65 2.46
C LYS A 179 -16.86 5.63 0.93
N LEU A 180 -17.99 5.14 0.41
CA LEU A 180 -18.27 5.18 -1.03
C LEU A 180 -18.45 6.62 -1.53
N ALA A 181 -19.16 7.46 -0.78
CA ALA A 181 -19.35 8.86 -1.13
C ALA A 181 -18.00 9.61 -1.19
N ARG A 182 -17.09 9.37 -0.23
CA ARG A 182 -15.73 9.93 -0.24
C ARG A 182 -14.91 9.39 -1.42
N ALA A 183 -15.02 8.10 -1.75
CA ALA A 183 -14.32 7.51 -2.87
C ALA A 183 -14.81 8.07 -4.23
N LYS A 184 -16.09 8.43 -4.36
CA LYS A 184 -16.62 9.12 -5.55
C LYS A 184 -15.93 10.45 -5.81
N ALA A 185 -15.59 11.21 -4.77
CA ALA A 185 -14.82 12.44 -4.91
C ALA A 185 -13.39 12.22 -5.45
N LEU A 186 -12.85 11.00 -5.32
CA LEU A 186 -11.57 10.60 -5.90
C LEU A 186 -11.69 10.07 -7.34
N GLY A 187 -12.91 9.91 -7.85
CA GLY A 187 -13.20 9.43 -9.19
C GLY A 187 -13.70 7.98 -9.28
N LEU A 188 -14.24 7.42 -8.19
CA LEU A 188 -14.94 6.14 -8.24
C LEU A 188 -16.21 6.27 -9.07
N ASP A 189 -16.37 5.43 -10.12
CA ASP A 189 -17.52 5.49 -11.01
C ASP A 189 -18.77 4.92 -10.36
N ALA A 190 -18.68 3.76 -9.68
CA ALA A 190 -19.80 3.13 -9.01
C ALA A 190 -19.39 2.52 -7.66
N GLY A 191 -20.30 2.52 -6.69
CA GLY A 191 -20.05 2.00 -5.35
C GLY A 191 -21.07 0.95 -4.93
N VAL A 192 -20.61 -0.10 -4.27
CA VAL A 192 -21.41 -1.20 -3.71
C VAL A 192 -21.16 -1.30 -2.21
N VAL A 193 -22.22 -1.23 -1.40
CA VAL A 193 -22.13 -1.50 0.05
C VAL A 193 -22.06 -3.03 0.24
N ALA A 194 -20.96 -3.50 0.84
CA ALA A 194 -20.68 -4.91 1.09
C ALA A 194 -20.50 -5.17 2.61
N SER A 195 -21.51 -4.76 3.41
CA SER A 195 -21.45 -4.91 4.87
C SER A 195 -21.59 -6.36 5.33
N ASP A 196 -22.28 -7.19 4.55
CA ASP A 196 -22.52 -8.62 4.80
C ASP A 196 -21.59 -9.54 3.98
N GLY A 197 -20.65 -8.95 3.23
CA GLY A 197 -19.71 -9.68 2.36
C GLY A 197 -20.33 -10.13 1.03
N ARG A 198 -21.57 -9.74 0.72
CA ARG A 198 -22.23 -10.03 -0.55
C ARG A 198 -22.19 -8.81 -1.45
N PHE A 199 -21.75 -8.99 -2.69
CA PHE A 199 -21.63 -7.87 -3.63
C PHE A 199 -21.72 -8.29 -5.11
N ALA A 200 -21.61 -9.59 -5.42
CA ALA A 200 -21.51 -10.05 -6.81
C ALA A 200 -22.71 -9.63 -7.66
N ASP A 201 -23.92 -9.76 -7.13
CA ASP A 201 -25.14 -9.42 -7.87
C ASP A 201 -25.26 -7.90 -8.08
N ALA A 202 -24.86 -7.09 -7.08
CA ALA A 202 -24.83 -5.64 -7.21
C ALA A 202 -23.75 -5.17 -8.22
N VAL A 203 -22.57 -5.79 -8.24
CA VAL A 203 -21.54 -5.51 -9.24
C VAL A 203 -22.04 -5.85 -10.65
N ARG A 204 -22.71 -6.98 -10.82
CA ARG A 204 -23.29 -7.39 -12.10
C ARG A 204 -24.49 -6.55 -12.53
N ALA A 205 -25.19 -5.93 -11.62
CA ALA A 205 -26.22 -4.94 -11.95
C ALA A 205 -25.62 -3.64 -12.53
N ILE A 206 -24.37 -3.31 -12.18
CA ILE A 206 -23.63 -2.16 -12.71
C ILE A 206 -22.97 -2.52 -14.06
N ASP A 207 -22.28 -3.66 -14.12
CA ASP A 207 -21.67 -4.21 -15.34
C ASP A 207 -22.11 -5.68 -15.50
N ALA A 208 -23.08 -5.93 -16.37
CA ALA A 208 -23.67 -7.26 -16.56
C ALA A 208 -22.64 -8.33 -16.97
N ALA A 209 -21.58 -7.94 -17.67
CA ALA A 209 -20.48 -8.82 -18.04
C ALA A 209 -19.56 -9.14 -16.86
N GLY A 210 -19.50 -8.27 -15.86
CA GLY A 210 -18.65 -8.34 -14.68
C GLY A 210 -17.28 -7.68 -14.88
N ALA A 211 -16.51 -7.58 -13.79
CA ALA A 211 -15.22 -6.91 -13.77
C ALA A 211 -14.14 -7.64 -14.60
N HIS A 212 -13.28 -6.88 -15.27
CA HIS A 212 -12.10 -7.41 -15.97
C HIS A 212 -10.98 -7.76 -14.97
N VAL A 213 -10.78 -6.89 -13.99
CA VAL A 213 -9.78 -7.03 -12.93
C VAL A 213 -10.46 -6.87 -11.59
N VAL A 214 -10.07 -7.68 -10.62
CA VAL A 214 -10.43 -7.52 -9.21
C VAL A 214 -9.16 -7.28 -8.42
N LEU A 215 -9.11 -6.16 -7.70
CA LEU A 215 -8.09 -5.87 -6.70
C LEU A 215 -8.62 -6.34 -5.34
N GLU A 216 -8.21 -7.54 -4.93
CA GLU A 216 -8.71 -8.20 -3.73
C GLU A 216 -7.84 -7.81 -2.53
N LEU A 217 -8.44 -7.05 -1.61
CA LEU A 217 -7.79 -6.52 -0.40
C LEU A 217 -8.34 -7.14 0.89
N VAL A 218 -9.38 -7.98 0.79
CA VAL A 218 -10.15 -8.47 1.94
C VAL A 218 -9.91 -9.94 2.22
N GLY A 219 -9.92 -10.77 1.18
CA GLY A 219 -9.76 -12.22 1.31
C GLY A 219 -10.97 -12.94 1.89
N GLY A 220 -10.75 -14.16 2.40
CA GLY A 220 -11.82 -14.97 2.99
C GLY A 220 -12.97 -15.21 2.01
N GLY A 221 -14.21 -15.04 2.48
CA GLY A 221 -15.42 -15.27 1.69
C GLY A 221 -15.63 -14.33 0.50
N TYR A 222 -14.89 -13.19 0.42
CA TYR A 222 -14.95 -12.27 -0.72
C TYR A 222 -14.56 -12.95 -2.03
N LEU A 223 -13.59 -13.86 -1.99
CA LEU A 223 -13.10 -14.52 -3.20
C LEU A 223 -14.18 -15.37 -3.90
N ALA A 224 -15.14 -15.93 -3.17
CA ALA A 224 -16.28 -16.64 -3.77
C ALA A 224 -17.19 -15.68 -4.54
N GLU A 225 -17.45 -14.49 -4.00
CA GLU A 225 -18.22 -13.44 -4.66
C GLU A 225 -17.46 -12.86 -5.88
N ASP A 226 -16.13 -12.71 -5.77
CA ASP A 226 -15.27 -12.28 -6.88
C ASP A 226 -15.40 -13.21 -8.08
N LEU A 227 -15.34 -14.52 -7.87
CA LEU A 227 -15.53 -15.50 -8.94
C LEU A 227 -16.88 -15.34 -9.65
N ARG A 228 -17.93 -14.95 -8.91
CA ARG A 228 -19.29 -14.74 -9.46
C ARG A 228 -19.37 -13.49 -10.33
N CYS A 229 -18.74 -12.38 -9.92
CA CYS A 229 -18.83 -11.08 -10.62
C CYS A 229 -17.65 -10.76 -11.54
N THR A 230 -16.62 -11.59 -11.59
CA THR A 230 -15.55 -11.46 -12.59
C THR A 230 -16.02 -12.04 -13.92
N ARG A 231 -15.76 -11.34 -15.03
CA ARG A 231 -16.12 -11.80 -16.39
C ARG A 231 -15.23 -12.94 -16.87
N PRO A 232 -15.59 -13.64 -17.96
CA PRO A 232 -14.67 -14.59 -18.60
C PRO A 232 -13.33 -13.95 -18.95
N LEU A 233 -12.23 -14.70 -18.74
CA LEU A 233 -10.83 -14.26 -18.90
C LEU A 233 -10.40 -13.17 -17.89
N GLY A 234 -11.22 -12.86 -16.88
CA GLY A 234 -10.90 -11.87 -15.85
C GLY A 234 -9.73 -12.30 -14.97
N ARG A 235 -9.18 -11.33 -14.26
CA ARG A 235 -7.99 -11.46 -13.41
C ARG A 235 -8.34 -11.01 -12.00
N ILE A 236 -8.06 -11.86 -11.00
CA ILE A 236 -8.24 -11.55 -9.56
C ILE A 236 -6.86 -11.54 -8.92
N VAL A 237 -6.45 -10.38 -8.40
CA VAL A 237 -5.15 -10.19 -7.76
C VAL A 237 -5.34 -10.09 -6.26
N LEU A 238 -4.84 -11.07 -5.52
CA LEU A 238 -4.87 -11.13 -4.06
C LEU A 238 -3.72 -10.30 -3.50
N VAL A 239 -4.05 -9.24 -2.77
CA VAL A 239 -3.09 -8.32 -2.14
C VAL A 239 -3.23 -8.32 -0.62
N GLY A 240 -4.46 -8.43 -0.12
CA GLY A 240 -4.75 -8.39 1.31
C GLY A 240 -5.69 -9.51 1.74
N LEU A 241 -5.58 -9.91 3.03
CA LEU A 241 -6.32 -11.02 3.60
C LEU A 241 -6.98 -10.64 4.93
N MET A 242 -7.60 -9.45 5.00
CA MET A 242 -8.16 -8.89 6.23
C MET A 242 -9.29 -9.73 6.84
N ALA A 243 -10.05 -10.44 6.01
CA ALA A 243 -11.13 -11.34 6.44
C ALA A 243 -10.68 -12.81 6.55
N GLY A 244 -9.41 -13.10 6.34
CA GLY A 244 -8.84 -14.44 6.50
C GLY A 244 -8.09 -14.93 5.27
N ALA A 245 -7.19 -15.88 5.50
CA ALA A 245 -6.29 -16.46 4.49
C ALA A 245 -6.86 -17.74 3.84
N ARG A 246 -8.05 -18.17 4.24
CA ARG A 246 -8.68 -19.38 3.70
C ARG A 246 -10.02 -19.04 3.07
N ALA A 247 -10.28 -19.60 1.89
CA ALA A 247 -11.54 -19.46 1.17
C ALA A 247 -11.93 -20.81 0.54
N GLU A 248 -13.24 -21.04 0.46
CA GLU A 248 -13.81 -22.13 -0.34
C GLU A 248 -14.12 -21.57 -1.74
N LEU A 249 -13.74 -22.30 -2.79
CA LEU A 249 -13.84 -21.87 -4.18
C LEU A 249 -14.65 -22.84 -5.03
N ASP A 250 -15.57 -22.30 -5.87
CA ASP A 250 -16.14 -23.04 -6.98
C ASP A 250 -15.11 -23.11 -8.15
N LEU A 251 -14.34 -24.20 -8.20
CA LEU A 251 -13.37 -24.43 -9.25
C LEU A 251 -14.03 -24.55 -10.63
N GLY A 252 -15.31 -24.92 -10.70
CA GLY A 252 -16.10 -24.95 -11.92
C GLY A 252 -16.29 -23.54 -12.52
N LEU A 253 -16.45 -22.50 -11.68
CA LEU A 253 -16.48 -21.10 -12.14
C LEU A 253 -15.11 -20.68 -12.70
N VAL A 254 -14.02 -21.01 -12.01
CA VAL A 254 -12.65 -20.70 -12.45
C VAL A 254 -12.42 -21.32 -13.83
N LEU A 255 -12.79 -22.60 -14.00
CA LEU A 255 -12.62 -23.32 -15.27
C LEU A 255 -13.49 -22.74 -16.38
N ARG A 256 -14.82 -22.64 -16.18
CA ARG A 256 -15.75 -22.17 -17.21
C ARG A 256 -15.45 -20.75 -17.68
N LYS A 257 -15.08 -19.87 -16.75
CA LYS A 257 -14.73 -18.48 -17.05
C LYS A 257 -13.25 -18.30 -17.44
N ARG A 258 -12.42 -19.34 -17.33
CA ARG A 258 -10.97 -19.29 -17.59
C ARG A 258 -10.30 -18.15 -16.83
N LEU A 259 -10.62 -18.02 -15.51
CA LEU A 259 -10.13 -16.96 -14.66
C LEU A 259 -8.65 -17.15 -14.31
N ARG A 260 -7.96 -16.05 -14.09
CA ARG A 260 -6.63 -16.03 -13.46
C ARG A 260 -6.78 -15.53 -12.03
N VAL A 261 -6.40 -16.35 -11.07
CA VAL A 261 -6.38 -15.99 -9.63
C VAL A 261 -4.96 -16.16 -9.14
N TYR A 262 -4.34 -15.10 -8.66
CA TYR A 262 -2.96 -15.11 -8.20
C TYR A 262 -2.73 -14.06 -7.12
N GLY A 263 -1.66 -14.25 -6.33
CA GLY A 263 -1.29 -13.32 -5.25
C GLY A 263 -0.08 -12.47 -5.61
N THR A 264 0.05 -11.32 -4.94
CA THR A 264 1.21 -10.47 -5.02
C THR A 264 1.62 -9.94 -3.64
N VAL A 265 2.92 -9.74 -3.47
CA VAL A 265 3.53 -9.02 -2.34
C VAL A 265 4.66 -8.17 -2.89
N LEU A 266 4.97 -7.03 -2.24
CA LEU A 266 6.15 -6.23 -2.56
C LEU A 266 7.29 -6.48 -1.57
N ARG A 267 6.98 -6.53 -0.28
CA ARG A 267 7.95 -6.60 0.81
C ARG A 267 8.90 -7.78 0.71
N ALA A 268 8.40 -8.96 0.38
CA ALA A 268 9.15 -10.22 0.34
C ALA A 268 9.81 -10.53 -1.02
N ARG A 269 9.71 -9.63 -2.00
CA ARG A 269 10.39 -9.81 -3.30
C ARG A 269 11.90 -9.72 -3.16
N PRO A 270 12.66 -10.38 -4.04
CA PRO A 270 14.08 -10.11 -4.21
C PRO A 270 14.35 -8.62 -4.48
N LEU A 271 15.51 -8.13 -4.06
CA LEU A 271 15.85 -6.71 -4.17
C LEU A 271 15.66 -6.17 -5.60
N GLU A 272 16.20 -6.84 -6.62
CA GLU A 272 16.10 -6.37 -8.02
C GLU A 272 14.66 -6.27 -8.52
N GLU A 273 13.74 -7.12 -8.05
CA GLU A 273 12.31 -6.98 -8.38
C GLU A 273 11.68 -5.76 -7.70
N LYS A 274 12.05 -5.47 -6.45
CA LYS A 274 11.63 -4.25 -5.74
C LYS A 274 12.14 -3.01 -6.47
N LEU A 275 13.41 -3.01 -6.89
CA LEU A 275 14.03 -1.90 -7.61
C LEU A 275 13.41 -1.69 -9.01
N ALA A 276 13.06 -2.77 -9.70
CA ALA A 276 12.35 -2.69 -10.97
C ALA A 276 10.93 -2.12 -10.81
N ALA A 277 10.21 -2.53 -9.76
CA ALA A 277 8.89 -1.98 -9.45
C ALA A 277 8.99 -0.48 -9.12
N MET A 278 9.99 -0.08 -8.32
CA MET A 278 10.22 1.33 -7.98
C MET A 278 10.57 2.17 -9.20
N ARG A 279 11.43 1.68 -10.09
CA ARG A 279 11.75 2.37 -11.34
C ARG A 279 10.50 2.59 -12.20
N THR A 280 9.67 1.55 -12.37
CA THR A 280 8.41 1.67 -13.12
C THR A 280 7.47 2.68 -12.47
N PHE A 281 7.41 2.70 -11.14
CA PHE A 281 6.61 3.65 -10.38
C PHE A 281 7.13 5.09 -10.57
N GLU A 282 8.44 5.31 -10.45
CA GLU A 282 9.09 6.61 -10.65
C GLU A 282 8.83 7.16 -12.06
N GLU A 283 8.94 6.31 -13.09
CA GLU A 283 8.74 6.71 -14.49
C GLU A 283 7.28 6.97 -14.85
N ARG A 284 6.33 6.20 -14.31
CA ARG A 284 4.93 6.19 -14.78
C ARG A 284 3.93 6.82 -13.83
N VAL A 285 4.20 6.81 -12.53
CA VAL A 285 3.23 7.24 -11.52
C VAL A 285 3.64 8.55 -10.86
N VAL A 286 4.91 8.71 -10.48
CA VAL A 286 5.39 9.95 -9.84
C VAL A 286 5.06 11.21 -10.64
N PRO A 287 5.20 11.26 -11.99
CA PRO A 287 4.83 12.43 -12.77
C PRO A 287 3.33 12.79 -12.71
N LEU A 288 2.46 11.85 -12.36
CA LEU A 288 1.02 12.12 -12.24
C LEU A 288 0.69 12.95 -10.99
N PHE A 289 1.48 12.83 -9.93
CA PHE A 289 1.37 13.72 -8.76
C PHE A 289 1.75 15.16 -9.13
N ALA A 290 2.85 15.36 -9.83
CA ALA A 290 3.27 16.69 -10.28
C ALA A 290 2.24 17.36 -11.20
N ARG A 291 1.44 16.57 -11.92
CA ARG A 291 0.34 17.05 -12.78
C ARG A 291 -0.98 17.24 -12.03
N GLY A 292 -1.05 16.94 -10.73
CA GLY A 292 -2.28 17.02 -9.94
C GLY A 292 -3.34 15.96 -10.30
N MET A 293 -2.96 14.91 -11.06
CA MET A 293 -3.87 13.81 -11.41
C MET A 293 -4.06 12.82 -10.28
N LEU A 294 -3.06 12.70 -9.40
CA LEU A 294 -3.05 11.86 -8.21
C LEU A 294 -2.76 12.71 -6.98
N ALA A 295 -3.38 12.38 -5.86
CA ALA A 295 -3.09 12.96 -4.56
C ALA A 295 -3.21 11.90 -3.46
N PRO A 296 -2.28 11.83 -2.50
CA PRO A 296 -2.42 10.95 -1.36
C PRO A 296 -3.60 11.38 -0.48
N VAL A 297 -4.35 10.41 0.01
CA VAL A 297 -5.46 10.66 0.93
C VAL A 297 -4.98 10.38 2.34
N ILE A 298 -4.86 11.41 3.16
CA ILE A 298 -4.44 11.31 4.56
C ILE A 298 -5.67 11.39 5.46
N ASP A 299 -5.87 10.38 6.30
CA ASP A 299 -6.92 10.34 7.30
C ASP A 299 -6.53 11.15 8.55
N THR A 300 -5.30 10.96 9.02
CA THR A 300 -4.75 11.68 10.17
C THR A 300 -3.23 11.66 10.18
N VAL A 301 -2.64 12.64 10.86
CA VAL A 301 -1.20 12.73 11.13
C VAL A 301 -1.00 12.72 12.65
N LEU A 302 -0.16 11.82 13.14
CA LEU A 302 0.20 11.65 14.55
C LEU A 302 1.73 11.77 14.71
N GLY A 303 2.22 11.94 15.93
CA GLY A 303 3.65 11.84 16.22
C GLY A 303 4.15 10.39 16.18
N LEU A 304 5.45 10.17 15.98
CA LEU A 304 6.05 8.84 16.03
C LEU A 304 5.82 8.15 17.38
N ASP A 305 5.84 8.90 18.47
CA ASP A 305 5.54 8.45 19.84
C ASP A 305 4.09 7.98 20.02
N GLN A 306 3.17 8.37 19.12
CA GLN A 306 1.78 7.95 19.10
C GLN A 306 1.54 6.71 18.19
N ALA A 307 2.57 5.95 17.82
CA ALA A 307 2.45 4.78 16.96
C ALA A 307 1.45 3.73 17.47
N ALA A 308 1.33 3.56 18.80
CA ALA A 308 0.35 2.66 19.40
C ALA A 308 -1.09 3.12 19.12
N GLU A 309 -1.39 4.42 19.25
CA GLU A 309 -2.69 5.02 18.90
C GLU A 309 -2.99 4.85 17.41
N ALA A 310 -2.00 5.12 16.55
CA ALA A 310 -2.13 4.94 15.10
C ALA A 310 -2.49 3.50 14.71
N HIS A 311 -1.85 2.51 15.35
CA HIS A 311 -2.16 1.10 15.17
C HIS A 311 -3.56 0.73 15.65
N ALA A 312 -3.99 1.25 16.80
CA ALA A 312 -5.35 1.05 17.33
C ALA A 312 -6.41 1.63 16.38
N ARG A 313 -6.18 2.86 15.89
CA ARG A 313 -7.06 3.51 14.92
C ARG A 313 -7.19 2.71 13.62
N MET A 314 -6.08 2.21 13.08
CA MET A 314 -6.11 1.36 11.89
C MET A 314 -6.84 0.03 12.15
N ALA A 315 -6.63 -0.59 13.31
CA ALA A 315 -7.31 -1.83 13.69
C ALA A 315 -8.83 -1.66 13.76
N ALA A 316 -9.32 -0.51 14.24
CA ALA A 316 -10.74 -0.18 14.31
C ALA A 316 -11.40 0.01 12.91
N ASN A 317 -10.63 0.17 11.85
CA ASN A 317 -11.10 0.37 10.46
C ASN A 317 -12.05 1.57 10.27
N VAL A 318 -11.93 2.60 11.08
CA VAL A 318 -12.79 3.79 11.03
C VAL A 318 -12.30 4.83 10.02
N GLY A 319 -11.01 4.87 9.71
CA GLY A 319 -10.36 5.84 8.83
C GLY A 319 -10.72 5.70 7.35
N PHE A 320 -10.31 6.72 6.58
CA PHE A 320 -10.38 6.74 5.12
C PHE A 320 -9.07 7.32 4.56
N GLY A 321 -8.25 6.48 3.95
CA GLY A 321 -6.90 6.84 3.49
C GLY A 321 -5.81 6.36 4.45
N LYS A 322 -4.70 7.08 4.50
CA LYS A 322 -3.48 6.75 5.23
C LYS A 322 -3.42 7.42 6.60
N ILE A 323 -2.84 6.73 7.56
CA ILE A 323 -2.43 7.30 8.85
C ILE A 323 -0.92 7.56 8.75
N VAL A 324 -0.52 8.81 8.89
CA VAL A 324 0.88 9.25 8.80
C VAL A 324 1.45 9.46 10.19
N LEU A 325 2.70 9.06 10.38
CA LEU A 325 3.49 9.35 11.58
C LEU A 325 4.57 10.36 11.22
N ARG A 326 4.55 11.52 11.89
CA ARG A 326 5.62 12.52 11.82
C ARG A 326 6.74 12.13 12.76
N VAL A 327 7.97 12.15 12.26
CA VAL A 327 9.18 11.74 12.98
C VAL A 327 9.91 12.96 13.56
#